data_c059e5ccc6f8f829854ca6eb6e4a4025
#
_entry.id   c059e5ccc6f8f829854ca6eb6e4a4025
#
_cell.length_a   1.000
_cell.length_b   1.000
_cell.length_c   1.000
_cell.angle_alpha   90.00
_cell.angle_beta   90.00
_cell.angle_gamma   90.00
#
_symmetry.space_group_name_H-M   'P 1'
#
loop_
_entity.id
_entity.type
_entity.pdbx_description
1 polymer ?
#
loop_
_entity_poly.entity_id
_entity_poly.type
_entity_poly.pdbx_seq_one_letter_code
_entity_poly.pdbx_strand_id
1 'polypeptide(L)'
;MEFVSEIATTIVAQFQKPTLAFLIGGMMLAALGSKLEVPQPVYKFIVLLLLLKIGLGAGISVREADFQALAGPAVAAVLLGVLIVVVGGYTLARWPGVSRVDGMATAGLFGAVSASTLAASMAVLDGEGIAYEGFIGALYPFMDVAALVTAIVLARMSSTERVETVVAASGAATLTSGGGGGRLRSGVDLDMLRGILVDTARSPAISALLLGIVIGVFARPEAIYESFYEPLFRGLLSILMLIMGMEAWARLAELRKVAHAYLLYGLAAPILHGLMGFGVGLALHHLTGFSGGGVVLLSVMAASSSDISGPPTMRGALPEANPSAYIGASTGLGTPVAILSIPLFMALADAFIGL
;
A
#
# COMPACT_ATOMS: atom_id res chain seq x y z
N MET A 1 33.62 -1.09 -1.44
CA MET A 1 33.27 -1.91 -2.64
C MET A 1 32.64 -3.23 -2.23
N GLU A 2 33.09 -3.87 -1.14
CA GLU A 2 32.50 -5.11 -0.60
C GLU A 2 31.01 -4.97 -0.27
N PHE A 3 30.61 -3.93 0.45
CA PHE A 3 29.21 -3.65 0.80
C PHE A 3 28.26 -3.58 -0.43
N VAL A 4 28.68 -2.89 -1.49
CA VAL A 4 27.86 -2.79 -2.73
C VAL A 4 27.80 -4.13 -3.47
N SER A 5 28.91 -4.88 -3.45
CA SER A 5 28.98 -6.23 -4.04
C SER A 5 28.07 -7.22 -3.30
N GLU A 6 28.04 -7.14 -1.98
CA GLU A 6 27.20 -7.99 -1.13
C GLU A 6 25.70 -7.72 -1.34
N ILE A 7 25.29 -6.43 -1.33
CA ILE A 7 23.93 -6.05 -1.68
C ILE A 7 23.55 -6.55 -3.07
N ALA A 8 24.41 -6.37 -4.08
CA ALA A 8 24.13 -6.80 -5.44
C ALA A 8 23.96 -8.33 -5.53
N THR A 9 24.79 -9.10 -4.82
CA THR A 9 24.71 -10.56 -4.79
C THR A 9 23.41 -11.04 -4.14
N THR A 10 23.02 -10.43 -3.01
CA THR A 10 21.76 -10.71 -2.32
C THR A 10 20.57 -10.43 -3.24
N ILE A 11 20.55 -9.28 -3.90
CA ILE A 11 19.49 -8.91 -4.85
C ILE A 11 19.36 -9.94 -5.97
N VAL A 12 20.48 -10.33 -6.60
CA VAL A 12 20.48 -11.31 -7.70
C VAL A 12 19.97 -12.68 -7.22
N ALA A 13 20.41 -13.14 -6.06
CA ALA A 13 19.95 -14.40 -5.48
C ALA A 13 18.42 -14.39 -5.25
N GLN A 14 17.86 -13.27 -4.76
CA GLN A 14 16.43 -13.15 -4.51
C GLN A 14 15.59 -13.18 -5.79
N PHE A 15 16.09 -12.69 -6.92
CA PHE A 15 15.36 -12.79 -8.19
C PHE A 15 15.19 -14.23 -8.70
N GLN A 16 15.98 -15.18 -8.20
CA GLN A 16 15.83 -16.60 -8.50
C GLN A 16 14.79 -17.30 -7.61
N LYS A 17 14.31 -16.64 -6.54
CA LYS A 17 13.29 -17.20 -5.65
C LYS A 17 11.91 -17.23 -6.32
N PRO A 18 11.07 -18.25 -6.03
CA PRO A 18 9.80 -18.46 -6.71
C PRO A 18 8.91 -17.21 -6.78
N THR A 19 8.76 -16.47 -5.69
CA THR A 19 7.89 -15.29 -5.62
C THR A 19 8.24 -14.24 -6.67
N LEU A 20 9.52 -13.87 -6.77
CA LEU A 20 9.98 -12.88 -7.74
C LEU A 20 10.09 -13.47 -9.15
N ALA A 21 10.46 -14.74 -9.27
CA ALA A 21 10.53 -15.44 -10.56
C ALA A 21 9.14 -15.49 -11.24
N PHE A 22 8.05 -15.75 -10.51
CA PHE A 22 6.69 -15.72 -11.06
C PHE A 22 6.27 -14.31 -11.48
N LEU A 23 6.63 -13.26 -10.74
CA LEU A 23 6.39 -11.87 -11.13
C LEU A 23 7.08 -11.53 -12.45
N ILE A 24 8.38 -11.83 -12.56
CA ILE A 24 9.18 -11.58 -13.76
C ILE A 24 8.65 -12.45 -14.93
N GLY A 25 8.32 -13.70 -14.66
CA GLY A 25 7.72 -14.62 -15.64
C GLY A 25 6.41 -14.08 -16.20
N GLY A 26 5.56 -13.50 -15.36
CA GLY A 26 4.32 -12.83 -15.76
C GLY A 26 4.58 -11.62 -16.67
N MET A 27 5.55 -10.77 -16.30
CA MET A 27 5.97 -9.64 -17.15
C MET A 27 6.48 -10.13 -18.53
N MET A 28 7.29 -11.19 -18.54
CA MET A 28 7.81 -11.76 -19.77
C MET A 28 6.71 -12.35 -20.65
N LEU A 29 5.75 -13.10 -20.08
CA LEU A 29 4.61 -13.64 -20.81
C LEU A 29 3.80 -12.53 -21.50
N ALA A 30 3.50 -11.46 -20.79
CA ALA A 30 2.78 -10.32 -21.34
C ALA A 30 3.62 -9.60 -22.43
N ALA A 31 4.93 -9.44 -22.21
CA ALA A 31 5.84 -8.85 -23.18
C ALA A 31 5.92 -9.65 -24.49
N LEU A 32 5.83 -10.98 -24.41
CA LEU A 32 5.80 -11.89 -25.56
C LEU A 32 4.42 -11.99 -26.24
N GLY A 33 3.42 -11.24 -25.76
CA GLY A 33 2.08 -11.22 -26.33
C GLY A 33 1.25 -12.47 -25.99
N SER A 34 1.53 -13.13 -24.86
CA SER A 34 0.71 -14.24 -24.37
C SER A 34 -0.75 -13.84 -24.23
N LYS A 35 -1.66 -14.75 -24.62
CA LYS A 35 -3.10 -14.62 -24.42
C LYS A 35 -3.58 -15.21 -23.08
N LEU A 36 -2.64 -15.57 -22.21
CA LEU A 36 -2.99 -16.05 -20.88
C LEU A 36 -3.72 -14.93 -20.11
N GLU A 37 -4.92 -15.22 -19.69
CA GLU A 37 -5.76 -14.29 -18.97
C GLU A 37 -6.38 -14.99 -17.75
N VAL A 38 -6.32 -14.35 -16.61
CA VAL A 38 -6.95 -14.85 -15.38
C VAL A 38 -8.22 -14.04 -15.12
N PRO A 39 -9.41 -14.69 -15.09
CA PRO A 39 -10.66 -13.99 -14.85
C PRO A 39 -10.65 -13.21 -13.52
N GLN A 40 -11.18 -12.00 -13.52
CA GLN A 40 -11.25 -11.13 -12.34
C GLN A 40 -11.87 -11.80 -11.08
N PRO A 41 -12.93 -12.65 -11.19
CA PRO A 41 -13.42 -13.38 -10.02
C PRO A 41 -12.39 -14.31 -9.38
N VAL A 42 -11.54 -14.96 -10.19
CA VAL A 42 -10.47 -15.86 -9.70
C VAL A 42 -9.39 -15.03 -8.98
N TYR A 43 -8.96 -13.91 -9.56
CA TYR A 43 -8.05 -12.96 -8.91
C TYR A 43 -8.58 -12.51 -7.54
N LYS A 44 -9.84 -12.06 -7.48
CA LYS A 44 -10.47 -11.61 -6.23
C LYS A 44 -10.55 -12.73 -5.18
N PHE A 45 -10.81 -13.96 -5.60
CA PHE A 45 -10.86 -15.13 -4.73
C PHE A 45 -9.46 -15.45 -4.15
N ILE A 46 -8.41 -15.40 -4.97
CA ILE A 46 -7.02 -15.58 -4.52
C ILE A 46 -6.67 -14.53 -3.46
N VAL A 47 -6.95 -13.26 -3.74
CA VAL A 47 -6.70 -12.16 -2.80
C VAL A 47 -7.47 -12.33 -1.49
N LEU A 48 -8.74 -12.75 -1.56
CA LEU A 48 -9.55 -13.04 -0.37
C LEU A 48 -8.89 -14.08 0.52
N LEU A 49 -8.44 -15.21 -0.04
CA LEU A 49 -7.81 -16.28 0.72
C LEU A 49 -6.47 -15.86 1.33
N LEU A 50 -5.67 -15.10 0.58
CA LEU A 50 -4.39 -14.58 1.08
C LEU A 50 -4.59 -13.59 2.25
N LEU A 51 -5.56 -12.70 2.14
CA LEU A 51 -5.88 -11.74 3.21
C LEU A 51 -6.49 -12.39 4.44
N LEU A 52 -7.34 -13.40 4.26
CA LEU A 52 -7.84 -14.21 5.38
C LEU A 52 -6.68 -14.91 6.09
N LYS A 53 -5.73 -15.53 5.35
CA LYS A 53 -4.53 -16.15 5.95
C LYS A 53 -3.72 -15.15 6.77
N ILE A 54 -3.42 -13.98 6.19
CA ILE A 54 -2.66 -12.93 6.87
C ILE A 54 -3.41 -12.45 8.11
N GLY A 55 -4.72 -12.20 7.99
CA GLY A 55 -5.57 -11.77 9.10
C GLY A 55 -5.66 -12.81 10.22
N LEU A 56 -5.87 -14.08 9.89
CA LEU A 56 -5.92 -15.17 10.87
C LEU A 56 -4.59 -15.29 11.64
N GLY A 57 -3.46 -15.31 10.92
CA GLY A 57 -2.14 -15.38 11.55
C GLY A 57 -1.86 -14.16 12.44
N ALA A 58 -2.18 -12.96 11.96
CA ALA A 58 -2.06 -11.75 12.75
C ALA A 58 -2.96 -11.75 13.98
N GLY A 59 -4.21 -12.23 13.87
CA GLY A 59 -5.14 -12.34 14.99
C GLY A 59 -4.69 -13.34 16.05
N ILE A 60 -4.18 -14.51 15.64
CA ILE A 60 -3.57 -15.50 16.55
C ILE A 60 -2.41 -14.85 17.31
N SER A 61 -1.50 -14.17 16.59
CA SER A 61 -0.35 -13.51 17.18
C SER A 61 -0.71 -12.33 18.10
N VAL A 62 -1.71 -11.52 17.73
CA VAL A 62 -2.22 -10.41 18.57
C VAL A 62 -2.80 -10.94 19.89
N ARG A 63 -3.48 -12.09 19.87
CA ARG A 63 -4.00 -12.73 21.09
C ARG A 63 -2.88 -13.14 22.04
N GLU A 64 -1.72 -13.53 21.51
CA GLU A 64 -0.58 -14.02 22.28
C GLU A 64 0.45 -12.91 22.61
N ALA A 65 0.43 -11.81 21.86
CA ALA A 65 1.36 -10.71 22.01
C ALA A 65 1.02 -9.81 23.20
N ASP A 66 2.07 -9.19 23.75
CA ASP A 66 1.90 -8.07 24.66
C ASP A 66 1.37 -6.85 23.86
N PHE A 67 0.34 -6.21 24.38
CA PHE A 67 -0.25 -5.00 23.78
C PHE A 67 0.80 -3.89 23.55
N GLN A 68 1.81 -3.80 24.43
CA GLN A 68 2.89 -2.82 24.30
C GLN A 68 3.77 -3.08 23.06
N ALA A 69 3.97 -4.35 22.69
CA ALA A 69 4.74 -4.71 21.50
C ALA A 69 4.04 -4.30 20.19
N LEU A 70 2.69 -4.32 20.17
CA LEU A 70 1.90 -3.90 19.01
C LEU A 70 1.73 -2.37 18.91
N ALA A 71 1.59 -1.68 20.05
CA ALA A 71 1.20 -0.26 20.06
C ALA A 71 2.22 0.65 19.34
N GLY A 72 3.51 0.45 19.59
CA GLY A 72 4.58 1.21 18.94
C GLY A 72 4.55 1.06 17.41
N PRO A 73 4.64 -0.16 16.85
CA PRO A 73 4.54 -0.38 15.42
C PRO A 73 3.23 0.10 14.79
N ALA A 74 2.08 0.00 15.49
CA ALA A 74 0.80 0.49 14.98
C ALA A 74 0.78 2.02 14.84
N VAL A 75 1.27 2.75 15.84
CA VAL A 75 1.41 4.21 15.77
C VAL A 75 2.39 4.59 14.66
N ALA A 76 3.52 3.90 14.54
CA ALA A 76 4.50 4.14 13.49
C ALA A 76 3.90 3.92 12.10
N ALA A 77 3.10 2.87 11.89
CA ALA A 77 2.42 2.60 10.63
C ALA A 77 1.43 3.74 10.26
N VAL A 78 0.63 4.23 11.21
CA VAL A 78 -0.26 5.39 11.01
C VAL A 78 0.54 6.63 10.60
N LEU A 79 1.58 6.98 11.37
CA LEU A 79 2.39 8.16 11.10
C LEU A 79 3.12 8.07 9.75
N LEU A 80 3.60 6.88 9.39
CA LEU A 80 4.27 6.63 8.13
C LEU A 80 3.32 6.79 6.94
N GLY A 81 2.10 6.24 7.02
CA GLY A 81 1.07 6.44 5.99
C GLY A 81 0.73 7.91 5.80
N VAL A 82 0.52 8.67 6.88
CA VAL A 82 0.29 10.12 6.83
C VAL A 82 1.48 10.85 6.22
N LEU A 83 2.71 10.53 6.65
CA LEU A 83 3.92 11.18 6.19
C LEU A 83 4.13 10.99 4.68
N ILE A 84 3.92 9.77 4.16
CA ILE A 84 4.02 9.48 2.72
C ILE A 84 3.03 10.33 1.93
N VAL A 85 1.78 10.43 2.38
CA VAL A 85 0.76 11.27 1.73
C VAL A 85 1.17 12.74 1.73
N VAL A 86 1.68 13.24 2.84
CA VAL A 86 2.17 14.63 2.95
C VAL A 86 3.33 14.87 1.98
N VAL A 87 4.31 13.97 1.94
CA VAL A 87 5.43 14.04 0.98
C VAL A 87 4.93 14.03 -0.46
N GLY A 88 4.00 13.14 -0.81
CA GLY A 88 3.37 13.11 -2.14
C GLY A 88 2.62 14.40 -2.48
N GLY A 89 1.94 15.01 -1.50
CA GLY A 89 1.29 16.31 -1.62
C GLY A 89 2.27 17.46 -1.87
N TYR A 90 3.47 17.39 -1.30
CA TYR A 90 4.52 18.39 -1.52
C TYR A 90 5.35 18.15 -2.79
N THR A 91 5.37 16.94 -3.31
CA THR A 91 6.12 16.55 -4.51
C THR A 91 5.20 16.42 -5.72
N LEU A 92 4.53 15.28 -5.91
CA LEU A 92 3.73 14.97 -7.09
C LEU A 92 2.55 15.93 -7.27
N ALA A 93 1.80 16.24 -6.20
CA ALA A 93 0.61 17.11 -6.33
C ALA A 93 0.95 18.60 -6.62
N ARG A 94 2.23 18.96 -6.58
CA ARG A 94 2.75 20.27 -6.99
C ARG A 94 3.55 20.24 -8.29
N TRP A 95 3.66 19.07 -8.92
CA TRP A 95 4.41 18.94 -10.16
C TRP A 95 3.69 19.67 -11.31
N PRO A 96 4.42 20.44 -12.16
CA PRO A 96 3.83 21.09 -13.32
C PRO A 96 3.10 20.08 -14.21
N GLY A 97 1.85 20.36 -14.55
CA GLY A 97 1.01 19.49 -15.38
C GLY A 97 0.28 18.36 -14.65
N VAL A 98 0.47 18.22 -13.34
CA VAL A 98 -0.30 17.32 -12.48
C VAL A 98 -1.45 18.08 -11.82
N SER A 99 -2.68 17.59 -11.96
CA SER A 99 -3.79 18.17 -11.20
C SER A 99 -3.59 17.85 -9.71
N ARG A 100 -3.92 18.80 -8.84
CA ARG A 100 -3.71 18.62 -7.40
C ARG A 100 -4.52 17.43 -6.85
N VAL A 101 -5.72 17.22 -7.37
CA VAL A 101 -6.59 16.10 -6.96
C VAL A 101 -6.01 14.77 -7.41
N ASP A 102 -5.53 14.66 -8.67
CA ASP A 102 -4.87 13.45 -9.16
C ASP A 102 -3.59 13.14 -8.39
N GLY A 103 -2.79 14.18 -8.11
CA GLY A 103 -1.58 14.06 -7.33
C GLY A 103 -1.85 13.57 -5.90
N MET A 104 -2.89 14.11 -5.25
CA MET A 104 -3.31 13.67 -3.92
C MET A 104 -3.91 12.26 -3.92
N ALA A 105 -4.73 11.91 -4.93
CA ALA A 105 -5.24 10.56 -5.08
C ALA A 105 -4.09 9.55 -5.25
N THR A 106 -3.09 9.89 -6.07
CA THR A 106 -1.87 9.07 -6.24
C THR A 106 -1.09 8.96 -4.93
N ALA A 107 -0.84 10.08 -4.25
CA ALA A 107 -0.15 10.08 -2.96
C ALA A 107 -0.86 9.22 -1.90
N GLY A 108 -2.20 9.25 -1.89
CA GLY A 108 -3.01 8.40 -1.02
C GLY A 108 -2.82 6.92 -1.29
N LEU A 109 -2.77 6.52 -2.56
CA LEU A 109 -2.52 5.11 -2.90
C LEU A 109 -1.09 4.68 -2.51
N PHE A 110 -0.09 5.56 -2.64
CA PHE A 110 1.29 5.26 -2.24
C PHE A 110 1.52 5.32 -0.72
N GLY A 111 0.68 6.01 0.03
CA GLY A 111 0.70 5.97 1.49
C GLY A 111 -0.05 4.77 2.06
N ALA A 112 -0.93 4.19 1.27
CA ALA A 112 -1.70 3.00 1.62
C ALA A 112 -0.97 1.71 1.20
N VAL A 113 -1.32 0.59 1.83
CA VAL A 113 -0.57 -0.67 1.70
C VAL A 113 -1.15 -1.56 0.61
N SER A 114 -0.27 -2.25 -0.13
CA SER A 114 -0.66 -3.32 -1.05
C SER A 114 -0.70 -4.67 -0.33
N ALA A 115 -1.86 -5.34 -0.39
CA ALA A 115 -2.03 -6.69 0.13
C ALA A 115 -1.12 -7.70 -0.58
N SER A 116 -0.97 -7.59 -1.89
CA SER A 116 -0.12 -8.47 -2.70
C SER A 116 1.36 -8.29 -2.38
N THR A 117 1.81 -7.04 -2.15
CA THR A 117 3.20 -6.75 -1.77
C THR A 117 3.51 -7.26 -0.36
N LEU A 118 2.60 -7.08 0.60
CA LEU A 118 2.77 -7.61 1.95
C LEU A 118 2.84 -9.14 1.92
N ALA A 119 1.94 -9.81 1.22
CA ALA A 119 1.95 -11.26 1.06
C ALA A 119 3.26 -11.76 0.41
N ALA A 120 3.73 -11.07 -0.63
CA ALA A 120 4.98 -11.40 -1.30
C ALA A 120 6.19 -11.29 -0.37
N SER A 121 6.28 -10.19 0.39
CA SER A 121 7.40 -9.97 1.32
C SER A 121 7.40 -10.98 2.47
N MET A 122 6.24 -11.29 3.06
CA MET A 122 6.13 -12.34 4.08
C MET A 122 6.63 -13.69 3.53
N ALA A 123 6.19 -14.08 2.33
CA ALA A 123 6.62 -15.35 1.74
C ALA A 123 8.11 -15.39 1.39
N VAL A 124 8.72 -14.26 1.02
CA VAL A 124 10.17 -14.17 0.81
C VAL A 124 10.90 -14.37 2.13
N LEU A 125 10.49 -13.68 3.20
CA LEU A 125 11.11 -13.82 4.52
C LEU A 125 10.93 -15.24 5.08
N ASP A 126 9.73 -15.83 4.97
CA ASP A 126 9.45 -17.22 5.35
C ASP A 126 10.35 -18.20 4.59
N GLY A 127 10.58 -17.94 3.30
CA GLY A 127 11.46 -18.75 2.44
C GLY A 127 12.93 -18.70 2.84
N GLU A 128 13.37 -17.60 3.45
CA GLU A 128 14.73 -17.40 3.96
C GLU A 128 14.85 -17.78 5.45
N GLY A 129 13.76 -18.14 6.11
CA GLY A 129 13.75 -18.43 7.55
C GLY A 129 13.94 -17.20 8.44
N ILE A 130 13.67 -16.01 7.92
CA ILE A 130 13.79 -14.75 8.65
C ILE A 130 12.54 -14.52 9.50
N ALA A 131 12.72 -14.47 10.80
CA ALA A 131 11.63 -14.25 11.75
C ALA A 131 11.15 -12.78 11.74
N TYR A 132 9.84 -12.60 11.89
CA TYR A 132 9.17 -11.31 12.04
C TYR A 132 7.98 -11.44 13.00
N GLU A 133 7.46 -10.31 13.47
CA GLU A 133 6.30 -10.30 14.35
C GLU A 133 5.07 -10.89 13.67
N GLY A 134 4.46 -11.90 14.23
CA GLY A 134 3.26 -12.53 13.68
C GLY A 134 2.08 -11.56 13.56
N PHE A 135 2.04 -10.47 14.35
CA PHE A 135 1.02 -9.44 14.27
C PHE A 135 1.24 -8.43 13.13
N ILE A 136 2.34 -8.53 12.36
CA ILE A 136 2.68 -7.52 11.33
C ILE A 136 1.54 -7.26 10.34
N GLY A 137 0.76 -8.28 10.00
CA GLY A 137 -0.42 -8.13 9.15
C GLY A 137 -1.51 -7.23 9.73
N ALA A 138 -1.56 -7.08 11.06
CA ALA A 138 -2.51 -6.17 11.72
C ALA A 138 -2.14 -4.69 11.52
N LEU A 139 -0.90 -4.37 11.12
CA LEU A 139 -0.47 -3.00 10.84
C LEU A 139 -1.05 -2.46 9.52
N TYR A 140 -1.41 -3.37 8.60
CA TYR A 140 -1.96 -3.02 7.29
C TYR A 140 -3.13 -2.03 7.36
N PRO A 141 -4.25 -2.31 8.06
CA PRO A 141 -5.39 -1.40 8.11
C PRO A 141 -5.06 -0.06 8.78
N PHE A 142 -4.16 -0.01 9.74
CA PHE A 142 -3.75 1.23 10.39
C PHE A 142 -3.08 2.19 9.40
N MET A 143 -2.14 1.69 8.61
CA MET A 143 -1.45 2.49 7.61
C MET A 143 -2.37 2.86 6.43
N ASP A 144 -3.14 1.88 5.92
CA ASP A 144 -4.04 2.04 4.76
C ASP A 144 -5.11 3.11 5.01
N VAL A 145 -5.82 3.00 6.14
CA VAL A 145 -6.86 3.95 6.54
C VAL A 145 -6.28 5.35 6.76
N ALA A 146 -5.17 5.45 7.48
CA ALA A 146 -4.54 6.74 7.78
C ALA A 146 -4.15 7.48 6.50
N ALA A 147 -3.56 6.78 5.54
CA ALA A 147 -3.15 7.36 4.26
C ALA A 147 -4.35 7.80 3.41
N LEU A 148 -5.34 6.92 3.21
CA LEU A 148 -6.51 7.21 2.37
C LEU A 148 -7.31 8.40 2.92
N VAL A 149 -7.57 8.42 4.23
CA VAL A 149 -8.26 9.53 4.90
C VAL A 149 -7.49 10.83 4.72
N THR A 150 -6.19 10.82 4.99
CA THR A 150 -5.35 12.02 4.86
C THR A 150 -5.36 12.57 3.44
N ALA A 151 -5.19 11.71 2.44
CA ALA A 151 -5.17 12.12 1.03
C ALA A 151 -6.51 12.74 0.59
N ILE A 152 -7.63 12.12 0.96
CA ILE A 152 -8.97 12.60 0.60
C ILE A 152 -9.25 13.96 1.26
N VAL A 153 -8.91 14.09 2.55
CA VAL A 153 -9.08 15.35 3.29
C VAL A 153 -8.27 16.47 2.63
N LEU A 154 -6.98 16.24 2.38
CA LEU A 154 -6.10 17.24 1.78
C LEU A 154 -6.50 17.59 0.33
N ALA A 155 -6.98 16.62 -0.46
CA ALA A 155 -7.51 16.87 -1.79
C ALA A 155 -8.72 17.79 -1.74
N ARG A 156 -9.70 17.49 -0.88
CA ARG A 156 -10.94 18.28 -0.76
C ARG A 156 -10.70 19.68 -0.21
N MET A 157 -9.83 19.84 0.80
CA MET A 157 -9.45 21.17 1.30
C MET A 157 -8.87 22.03 0.19
N SER A 158 -8.01 21.47 -0.66
CA SER A 158 -7.40 22.19 -1.76
C SER A 158 -8.36 22.57 -2.90
N SER A 159 -9.43 21.82 -3.09
CA SER A 159 -10.49 22.14 -4.07
C SER A 159 -11.36 23.29 -3.57
N THR A 160 -11.66 23.36 -2.27
CA THR A 160 -12.43 24.43 -1.65
C THR A 160 -11.70 25.78 -1.75
N GLU A 161 -10.42 25.83 -1.40
CA GLU A 161 -9.58 27.04 -1.50
C GLU A 161 -9.57 27.60 -2.93
N ARG A 162 -9.57 26.73 -3.94
CA ARG A 162 -9.56 27.15 -5.36
C ARG A 162 -10.89 27.79 -5.78
N VAL A 163 -12.01 27.26 -5.28
CA VAL A 163 -13.34 27.83 -5.54
C VAL A 163 -13.47 29.20 -4.90
N GLU A 164 -13.05 29.36 -3.64
CA GLU A 164 -13.08 30.65 -2.96
C GLU A 164 -12.19 31.71 -3.64
N THR A 165 -10.99 31.31 -4.09
CA THR A 165 -10.07 32.21 -4.80
C THR A 165 -10.63 32.64 -6.16
N VAL A 166 -11.28 31.76 -6.90
CA VAL A 166 -11.90 32.06 -8.20
C VAL A 166 -13.11 32.98 -8.02
N VAL A 167 -13.94 32.73 -6.98
CA VAL A 167 -15.09 33.58 -6.65
C VAL A 167 -14.63 34.98 -6.22
N ALA A 168 -13.58 35.06 -5.40
CA ALA A 168 -12.99 36.35 -4.99
C ALA A 168 -12.36 37.12 -6.18
N ALA A 169 -11.66 36.41 -7.09
CA ALA A 169 -10.99 37.02 -8.23
C ALA A 169 -11.98 37.45 -9.33
N SER A 170 -13.12 36.78 -9.47
CA SER A 170 -14.14 37.09 -10.49
C SER A 170 -15.04 38.27 -10.13
N GLY A 171 -14.94 38.83 -8.93
CA GLY A 171 -15.75 40.00 -8.49
C GLY A 171 -17.26 39.70 -8.44
N ALA A 172 -17.67 38.47 -8.56
CA ALA A 172 -19.07 38.04 -8.52
C ALA A 172 -19.60 37.93 -7.07
N ALA A 173 -19.53 39.06 -6.35
CA ALA A 173 -20.34 39.24 -5.16
C ALA A 173 -21.78 39.52 -5.60
N THR A 174 -22.46 38.54 -6.11
CA THR A 174 -23.91 38.62 -6.30
C THR A 174 -24.54 38.52 -4.91
N LEU A 175 -25.02 39.66 -4.43
CA LEU A 175 -25.94 39.78 -3.30
C LEU A 175 -27.22 38.99 -3.64
N THR A 176 -27.28 37.75 -3.40
CA THR A 176 -28.54 37.02 -3.25
C THR A 176 -29.02 37.18 -1.82
N SER A 177 -29.76 38.28 -1.63
CA SER A 177 -30.69 38.44 -0.53
C SER A 177 -31.77 37.37 -0.65
N GLY A 178 -31.80 36.40 0.21
CA GLY A 178 -32.86 35.40 0.27
C GLY A 178 -32.46 34.19 1.13
N GLY A 179 -32.74 34.27 2.43
CA GLY A 179 -33.05 33.23 3.38
C GLY A 179 -32.41 31.85 3.24
N GLY A 180 -31.43 31.57 4.06
CA GLY A 180 -30.88 30.22 4.23
C GLY A 180 -29.38 30.28 4.40
N GLY A 181 -28.90 30.64 5.59
CA GLY A 181 -27.48 30.72 5.94
C GLY A 181 -26.80 29.35 5.95
N GLY A 182 -26.54 28.80 4.78
CA GLY A 182 -25.57 27.74 4.59
C GLY A 182 -24.18 28.34 4.64
N ARG A 183 -23.61 28.55 5.85
CA ARG A 183 -22.17 28.73 6.01
C ARG A 183 -21.51 27.52 5.33
N LEU A 184 -20.81 27.74 4.24
CA LEU A 184 -19.80 26.80 3.75
C LEU A 184 -18.83 26.61 4.94
N ARG A 185 -19.08 25.57 5.72
CA ARG A 185 -18.18 25.17 6.81
C ARG A 185 -16.90 24.71 6.15
N SER A 186 -15.93 25.60 6.09
CA SER A 186 -14.51 25.28 5.87
C SER A 186 -14.02 24.47 7.09
N GLY A 187 -14.40 23.20 7.11
CA GLY A 187 -14.03 22.30 8.19
C GLY A 187 -14.22 20.86 7.72
N VAL A 188 -13.28 20.02 8.06
CA VAL A 188 -13.40 18.57 7.88
C VAL A 188 -14.67 18.13 8.61
N ASP A 189 -15.68 17.71 7.84
CA ASP A 189 -16.95 17.25 8.41
C ASP A 189 -16.75 15.86 9.01
N LEU A 190 -17.13 15.66 10.27
CA LEU A 190 -17.05 14.36 10.95
C LEU A 190 -17.84 13.29 10.22
N ASP A 191 -18.96 13.64 9.59
CA ASP A 191 -19.75 12.69 8.78
C ASP A 191 -18.98 12.26 7.53
N MET A 192 -18.22 13.16 6.91
CA MET A 192 -17.33 12.83 5.80
C MET A 192 -16.23 11.87 6.24
N LEU A 193 -15.54 12.14 7.36
CA LEU A 193 -14.51 11.24 7.89
C LEU A 193 -15.08 9.88 8.22
N ARG A 194 -16.25 9.83 8.87
CA ARG A 194 -16.95 8.58 9.16
C ARG A 194 -17.30 7.83 7.88
N GLY A 195 -17.78 8.53 6.84
CA GLY A 195 -18.06 7.93 5.53
C GLY A 195 -16.81 7.26 4.93
N ILE A 196 -15.68 7.98 4.88
CA ILE A 196 -14.42 7.45 4.35
C ILE A 196 -13.95 6.22 5.16
N LEU A 197 -13.99 6.30 6.49
CA LEU A 197 -13.61 5.19 7.36
C LEU A 197 -14.47 3.95 7.12
N VAL A 198 -15.79 4.13 7.04
CA VAL A 198 -16.75 3.04 6.78
C VAL A 198 -16.53 2.43 5.40
N ASP A 199 -16.36 3.25 4.37
CA ASP A 199 -16.15 2.76 2.99
C ASP A 199 -14.81 2.02 2.87
N THR A 200 -13.75 2.52 3.49
CA THR A 200 -12.46 1.83 3.55
C THR A 200 -12.57 0.49 4.28
N ALA A 201 -13.21 0.46 5.45
CA ALA A 201 -13.42 -0.77 6.21
C ALA A 201 -14.29 -1.80 5.48
N ARG A 202 -15.22 -1.35 4.63
CA ARG A 202 -16.06 -2.20 3.78
C ARG A 202 -15.38 -2.65 2.48
N SER A 203 -14.18 -2.16 2.17
CA SER A 203 -13.46 -2.64 1.00
C SER A 203 -13.19 -4.15 1.13
N PRO A 204 -13.22 -4.91 0.02
CA PRO A 204 -13.05 -6.37 0.08
C PRO A 204 -11.76 -6.80 0.78
N ALA A 205 -10.66 -6.07 0.57
CA ALA A 205 -9.36 -6.35 1.18
C ALA A 205 -9.39 -6.16 2.69
N ILE A 206 -9.79 -4.97 3.14
CA ILE A 206 -9.84 -4.65 4.58
C ILE A 206 -10.84 -5.54 5.31
N SER A 207 -12.03 -5.77 4.73
CA SER A 207 -13.05 -6.64 5.32
C SER A 207 -12.55 -8.07 5.54
N ALA A 208 -11.88 -8.65 4.53
CA ALA A 208 -11.32 -10.01 4.64
C ALA A 208 -10.22 -10.09 5.70
N LEU A 209 -9.31 -9.10 5.71
CA LEU A 209 -8.23 -9.03 6.69
C LEU A 209 -8.77 -8.86 8.11
N LEU A 210 -9.68 -7.89 8.34
CA LEU A 210 -10.28 -7.64 9.64
C LEU A 210 -11.08 -8.85 10.14
N LEU A 211 -11.84 -9.52 9.26
CA LEU A 211 -12.53 -10.75 9.60
C LEU A 211 -11.53 -11.83 10.05
N GLY A 212 -10.43 -12.00 9.33
CA GLY A 212 -9.36 -12.92 9.71
C GLY A 212 -8.78 -12.59 11.08
N ILE A 213 -8.46 -11.32 11.36
CA ILE A 213 -7.97 -10.87 12.66
C ILE A 213 -8.97 -11.17 13.78
N VAL A 214 -10.25 -10.82 13.59
CA VAL A 214 -11.30 -11.08 14.59
C VAL A 214 -11.44 -12.57 14.87
N ILE A 215 -11.48 -13.42 13.84
CA ILE A 215 -11.52 -14.87 14.02
C ILE A 215 -10.27 -15.37 14.73
N GLY A 216 -9.08 -14.89 14.34
CA GLY A 216 -7.81 -15.27 14.98
C GLY A 216 -7.76 -14.94 16.47
N VAL A 217 -8.28 -13.76 16.86
CA VAL A 217 -8.34 -13.31 18.26
C VAL A 217 -9.35 -14.12 19.08
N PHE A 218 -10.56 -14.36 18.55
CA PHE A 218 -11.69 -14.85 19.34
C PHE A 218 -12.04 -16.32 19.14
N ALA A 219 -11.71 -16.95 18.01
CA ALA A 219 -12.25 -18.27 17.63
C ALA A 219 -11.25 -19.44 17.64
N ARG A 220 -9.98 -19.25 17.95
CA ARG A 220 -8.92 -20.29 17.96
C ARG A 220 -8.89 -21.14 16.68
N PRO A 221 -8.59 -20.53 15.51
CA PRO A 221 -8.66 -21.19 14.21
C PRO A 221 -7.39 -21.99 13.84
N GLU A 222 -6.49 -22.31 14.78
CA GLU A 222 -5.14 -22.87 14.54
C GLU A 222 -5.19 -24.10 13.64
N ALA A 223 -6.10 -25.05 13.92
CA ALA A 223 -6.20 -26.29 13.16
C ALA A 223 -6.52 -26.05 11.67
N ILE A 224 -7.42 -25.12 11.35
CA ILE A 224 -7.75 -24.81 9.96
C ILE A 224 -6.68 -23.88 9.33
N TYR A 225 -6.04 -23.04 10.14
CA TYR A 225 -4.93 -22.20 9.69
C TYR A 225 -3.77 -23.08 9.21
N GLU A 226 -3.32 -24.05 10.00
CA GLU A 226 -2.21 -24.95 9.70
C GLU A 226 -2.52 -25.95 8.58
N SER A 227 -3.75 -26.50 8.55
CA SER A 227 -4.10 -27.55 7.59
C SER A 227 -4.53 -27.05 6.22
N PHE A 228 -5.07 -25.84 6.11
CA PHE A 228 -5.61 -25.29 4.87
C PHE A 228 -4.90 -24.00 4.42
N TYR A 229 -4.90 -22.96 5.25
CA TYR A 229 -4.42 -21.65 4.83
C TYR A 229 -2.90 -21.61 4.65
N GLU A 230 -2.13 -22.20 5.55
CA GLU A 230 -0.67 -22.17 5.48
C GLU A 230 -0.10 -22.92 4.27
N PRO A 231 -0.49 -24.18 3.98
CA PRO A 231 -0.01 -24.90 2.81
C PRO A 231 -0.42 -24.24 1.48
N LEU A 232 -1.63 -23.67 1.43
CA LEU A 232 -2.18 -23.08 0.21
C LEU A 232 -1.55 -21.71 -0.13
N PHE A 233 -1.00 -21.02 0.85
CA PHE A 233 -0.51 -19.65 0.74
C PHE A 233 0.52 -19.47 -0.36
N ARG A 234 1.55 -20.30 -0.39
CA ARG A 234 2.65 -20.19 -1.37
C ARG A 234 2.17 -20.43 -2.81
N GLY A 235 1.25 -21.38 -3.00
CA GLY A 235 0.66 -21.67 -4.32
C GLY A 235 -0.20 -20.51 -4.84
N LEU A 236 -1.10 -20.00 -4.00
CA LEU A 236 -1.95 -18.85 -4.35
C LEU A 236 -1.12 -17.60 -4.64
N LEU A 237 -0.06 -17.37 -3.84
CA LEU A 237 0.83 -16.24 -4.03
C LEU A 237 1.59 -16.34 -5.35
N SER A 238 2.05 -17.53 -5.75
CA SER A 238 2.72 -17.71 -7.05
C SER A 238 1.83 -17.27 -8.21
N ILE A 239 0.55 -17.67 -8.18
CA ILE A 239 -0.42 -17.28 -9.19
C ILE A 239 -0.68 -15.77 -9.13
N LEU A 240 -0.81 -15.21 -7.93
CA LEU A 240 -0.97 -13.76 -7.76
C LEU A 240 0.22 -13.00 -8.35
N MET A 241 1.45 -13.42 -8.08
CA MET A 241 2.66 -12.79 -8.63
C MET A 241 2.71 -12.85 -10.15
N LEU A 242 2.32 -13.99 -10.73
CA LEU A 242 2.21 -14.13 -12.20
C LEU A 242 1.22 -13.10 -12.78
N ILE A 243 0.03 -12.98 -12.18
CA ILE A 243 -0.99 -12.01 -12.59
C ILE A 243 -0.47 -10.59 -12.46
N MET A 244 0.13 -10.24 -11.31
CA MET A 244 0.69 -8.92 -11.06
C MET A 244 1.79 -8.56 -12.06
N GLY A 245 2.62 -9.54 -12.45
CA GLY A 245 3.63 -9.35 -13.50
C GLY A 245 3.00 -9.03 -14.86
N MET A 246 1.98 -9.76 -15.26
CA MET A 246 1.25 -9.50 -16.51
C MET A 246 0.58 -8.12 -16.52
N GLU A 247 -0.09 -7.77 -15.41
CA GLU A 247 -0.73 -6.45 -15.26
C GLU A 247 0.31 -5.31 -15.27
N ALA A 248 1.45 -5.48 -14.61
CA ALA A 248 2.53 -4.51 -14.59
C ALA A 248 2.99 -4.16 -16.01
N TRP A 249 3.23 -5.16 -16.85
CA TRP A 249 3.62 -4.94 -18.25
C TRP A 249 2.53 -4.20 -19.04
N ALA A 250 1.28 -4.63 -18.92
CA ALA A 250 0.16 -4.00 -19.62
C ALA A 250 -0.01 -2.52 -19.22
N ARG A 251 0.08 -2.23 -17.90
CA ARG A 251 -0.02 -0.85 -17.37
C ARG A 251 1.16 0.02 -17.76
N LEU A 252 2.37 -0.53 -17.82
CA LEU A 252 3.55 0.20 -18.28
C LEU A 252 3.37 0.74 -19.71
N ALA A 253 2.71 -0.02 -20.57
CA ALA A 253 2.38 0.41 -21.93
C ALA A 253 1.38 1.57 -21.96
N GLU A 254 0.40 1.58 -21.04
CA GLU A 254 -0.58 2.67 -20.89
C GLU A 254 0.06 3.94 -20.29
N LEU A 255 0.93 3.80 -19.30
CA LEU A 255 1.61 4.92 -18.63
C LEU A 255 2.50 5.73 -19.54
N ARG A 256 3.04 5.15 -20.61
CA ARG A 256 3.80 5.90 -21.63
C ARG A 256 3.00 7.03 -22.28
N LYS A 257 1.66 6.99 -22.16
CA LYS A 257 0.73 8.00 -22.70
C LYS A 257 0.37 9.08 -21.69
N VAL A 258 0.72 8.89 -20.40
CA VAL A 258 0.41 9.79 -19.28
C VAL A 258 1.64 10.66 -18.98
N ALA A 259 1.44 11.79 -18.28
CA ALA A 259 2.50 12.74 -17.94
C ALA A 259 3.70 12.04 -17.27
N HIS A 260 4.91 12.40 -17.71
CA HIS A 260 6.19 11.85 -17.21
C HIS A 260 6.34 11.89 -15.69
N ALA A 261 5.64 12.81 -15.01
CA ALA A 261 5.63 12.94 -13.56
C ALA A 261 5.14 11.67 -12.85
N TYR A 262 4.07 11.04 -13.36
CA TYR A 262 3.52 9.81 -12.77
C TYR A 262 4.44 8.61 -12.99
N LEU A 263 5.09 8.54 -14.15
CA LEU A 263 6.09 7.50 -14.44
C LEU A 263 7.29 7.61 -13.48
N LEU A 264 7.84 8.83 -13.37
CA LEU A 264 9.00 9.08 -12.50
C LEU A 264 8.62 8.83 -11.02
N TYR A 265 7.46 9.30 -10.60
CA TYR A 265 6.98 9.07 -9.24
C TYR A 265 6.75 7.58 -8.95
N GLY A 266 6.09 6.85 -9.86
CA GLY A 266 5.84 5.41 -9.71
C GLY A 266 7.12 4.56 -9.63
N LEU A 267 8.22 5.01 -10.24
CA LEU A 267 9.53 4.35 -10.14
C LEU A 267 10.30 4.75 -8.88
N ALA A 268 10.30 6.03 -8.52
CA ALA A 268 11.14 6.55 -7.45
C ALA A 268 10.48 6.45 -6.07
N ALA A 269 9.18 6.70 -5.98
CA ALA A 269 8.45 6.76 -4.71
C ALA A 269 8.53 5.46 -3.89
N PRO A 270 8.36 4.24 -4.47
CA PRO A 270 8.51 3.01 -3.70
C PRO A 270 9.84 2.90 -2.97
N ILE A 271 10.93 3.24 -3.64
CA ILE A 271 12.27 3.17 -3.03
C ILE A 271 12.41 4.22 -1.93
N LEU A 272 12.02 5.47 -2.19
CA LEU A 272 12.13 6.56 -1.22
C LEU A 272 11.23 6.33 0.00
N HIS A 273 9.98 5.92 -0.21
CA HIS A 273 9.06 5.60 0.88
C HIS A 273 9.51 4.38 1.66
N GLY A 274 10.03 3.35 0.97
CA GLY A 274 10.59 2.19 1.62
C GLY A 274 11.80 2.52 2.50
N LEU A 275 12.67 3.44 2.06
CA LEU A 275 13.77 3.96 2.90
C LEU A 275 13.26 4.75 4.11
N MET A 276 12.14 5.51 3.97
CA MET A 276 11.49 6.14 5.12
C MET A 276 10.96 5.08 6.10
N GLY A 277 10.30 4.03 5.59
CA GLY A 277 9.84 2.89 6.38
C GLY A 277 11.00 2.17 7.07
N PHE A 278 12.13 2.01 6.38
CA PHE A 278 13.36 1.44 6.93
C PHE A 278 13.90 2.27 8.10
N GLY A 279 13.97 3.60 7.95
CA GLY A 279 14.40 4.48 9.04
C GLY A 279 13.49 4.41 10.27
N VAL A 280 12.16 4.37 10.06
CA VAL A 280 11.17 4.18 11.13
C VAL A 280 11.32 2.80 11.76
N GLY A 281 11.48 1.75 10.95
CA GLY A 281 11.70 0.38 11.41
C GLY A 281 12.97 0.23 12.25
N LEU A 282 14.09 0.86 11.84
CA LEU A 282 15.32 0.91 12.63
C LEU A 282 15.12 1.61 13.98
N ALA A 283 14.38 2.72 13.99
CA ALA A 283 14.05 3.39 15.26
C ALA A 283 13.23 2.47 16.17
N LEU A 284 12.25 1.74 15.65
CA LEU A 284 11.48 0.75 16.42
C LEU A 284 12.37 -0.40 16.89
N HIS A 285 13.28 -0.90 16.05
CA HIS A 285 14.23 -1.94 16.41
C HIS A 285 15.04 -1.54 17.66
N HIS A 286 15.64 -0.35 17.64
CA HIS A 286 16.46 0.12 18.74
C HIS A 286 15.65 0.51 20.00
N LEU A 287 14.41 0.96 19.85
CA LEU A 287 13.59 1.43 20.97
C LEU A 287 12.75 0.33 21.62
N THR A 288 12.29 -0.66 20.85
CA THR A 288 11.31 -1.66 21.31
C THR A 288 11.74 -3.10 21.11
N GLY A 289 12.87 -3.34 20.43
CA GLY A 289 13.30 -4.70 20.08
C GLY A 289 12.53 -5.27 18.87
N PHE A 290 11.93 -4.41 18.04
CA PHE A 290 11.26 -4.82 16.80
C PHE A 290 12.20 -5.62 15.92
N SER A 291 11.77 -6.77 15.39
CA SER A 291 12.65 -7.71 14.70
C SER A 291 13.22 -7.17 13.39
N GLY A 292 14.34 -7.73 12.92
CA GLY A 292 14.91 -7.38 11.62
C GLY A 292 13.94 -7.67 10.47
N GLY A 293 13.24 -8.80 10.53
CA GLY A 293 12.17 -9.11 9.56
C GLY A 293 11.00 -8.12 9.63
N GLY A 294 10.65 -7.66 10.82
CA GLY A 294 9.64 -6.59 11.00
C GLY A 294 10.08 -5.28 10.36
N VAL A 295 11.36 -4.90 10.48
CA VAL A 295 11.94 -3.72 9.79
C VAL A 295 11.81 -3.85 8.28
N VAL A 296 12.13 -5.01 7.70
CA VAL A 296 11.97 -5.27 6.27
C VAL A 296 10.50 -5.14 5.87
N LEU A 297 9.57 -5.79 6.60
CA LEU A 297 8.14 -5.75 6.26
C LEU A 297 7.56 -4.35 6.36
N LEU A 298 7.92 -3.56 7.37
CA LEU A 298 7.49 -2.16 7.48
C LEU A 298 8.05 -1.30 6.33
N SER A 299 9.29 -1.56 5.92
CA SER A 299 9.91 -0.89 4.76
C SER A 299 9.16 -1.21 3.48
N VAL A 300 8.82 -2.47 3.26
CA VAL A 300 8.09 -2.91 2.05
C VAL A 300 6.64 -2.43 2.08
N MET A 301 5.98 -2.40 3.24
CA MET A 301 4.67 -1.78 3.39
C MET A 301 4.70 -0.31 2.98
N ALA A 302 5.71 0.44 3.42
CA ALA A 302 5.90 1.84 3.04
C ALA A 302 6.25 2.03 1.56
N ALA A 303 7.02 1.11 0.97
CA ALA A 303 7.34 1.10 -0.46
C ALA A 303 6.12 0.77 -1.33
N SER A 304 5.15 0.05 -0.78
CA SER A 304 3.99 -0.44 -1.51
C SER A 304 3.01 0.66 -1.89
N SER A 305 2.03 0.31 -2.69
CA SER A 305 0.90 1.19 -3.00
C SER A 305 -0.38 0.37 -3.11
N SER A 306 -1.47 0.88 -2.54
CA SER A 306 -2.74 0.17 -2.49
C SER A 306 -3.26 -0.21 -3.87
N ASP A 307 -3.48 -1.50 -4.08
CA ASP A 307 -3.93 -2.10 -5.34
C ASP A 307 -5.41 -2.53 -5.31
N ILE A 308 -5.98 -2.78 -4.13
CA ILE A 308 -7.32 -3.35 -3.99
C ILE A 308 -8.28 -2.42 -3.24
N SER A 309 -7.90 -1.93 -2.05
CA SER A 309 -8.74 -1.07 -1.21
C SER A 309 -8.75 0.39 -1.66
N GLY A 310 -7.59 0.92 -2.04
CA GLY A 310 -7.41 2.33 -2.37
C GLY A 310 -8.14 2.80 -3.63
N PRO A 311 -8.01 2.11 -4.80
CA PRO A 311 -8.63 2.58 -6.03
C PRO A 311 -10.14 2.79 -5.97
N PRO A 312 -10.96 1.85 -5.42
CA PRO A 312 -12.41 2.09 -5.24
C PRO A 312 -12.71 3.23 -4.28
N THR A 313 -11.96 3.33 -3.17
CA THR A 313 -12.12 4.39 -2.17
C THR A 313 -11.84 5.77 -2.78
N MET A 314 -10.73 5.92 -3.53
CA MET A 314 -10.41 7.17 -4.24
C MET A 314 -11.46 7.51 -5.29
N ARG A 315 -11.95 6.53 -6.06
CA ARG A 315 -13.00 6.74 -7.06
C ARG A 315 -14.30 7.24 -6.45
N GLY A 316 -14.69 6.71 -5.29
CA GLY A 316 -15.89 7.13 -4.56
C GLY A 316 -15.73 8.50 -3.91
N ALA A 317 -14.56 8.77 -3.33
CA ALA A 317 -14.32 9.99 -2.57
C ALA A 317 -13.86 11.18 -3.42
N LEU A 318 -13.18 10.95 -4.53
CA LEU A 318 -12.62 11.96 -5.44
C LEU A 318 -13.01 11.63 -6.90
N PRO A 319 -14.30 11.73 -7.25
CA PRO A 319 -14.80 11.34 -8.58
C PRO A 319 -14.19 12.16 -9.73
N GLU A 320 -13.68 13.36 -9.44
CA GLU A 320 -12.99 14.23 -10.38
C GLU A 320 -11.54 13.80 -10.67
N ALA A 321 -10.96 12.91 -9.85
CA ALA A 321 -9.61 12.39 -10.07
C ALA A 321 -9.57 11.43 -11.27
N ASN A 322 -8.50 11.51 -12.07
CA ASN A 322 -8.30 10.64 -13.23
C ASN A 322 -7.81 9.23 -12.80
N PRO A 323 -8.64 8.18 -12.92
CA PRO A 323 -8.26 6.84 -12.51
C PRO A 323 -7.05 6.28 -13.27
N SER A 324 -6.88 6.62 -14.55
CA SER A 324 -5.74 6.15 -15.34
C SER A 324 -4.41 6.69 -14.81
N ALA A 325 -4.39 7.89 -14.24
CA ALA A 325 -3.18 8.48 -13.67
C ALA A 325 -2.82 7.80 -12.33
N TYR A 326 -3.73 7.80 -11.34
CA TYR A 326 -3.40 7.30 -10.01
C TYR A 326 -3.31 5.77 -9.94
N ILE A 327 -4.17 5.00 -10.65
CA ILE A 327 -4.07 3.54 -10.71
C ILE A 327 -2.86 3.11 -11.55
N GLY A 328 -2.62 3.79 -12.67
CA GLY A 328 -1.47 3.50 -13.51
C GLY A 328 -0.15 3.68 -12.77
N ALA A 329 0.03 4.80 -12.07
CA ALA A 329 1.22 5.05 -11.27
C ALA A 329 1.38 4.08 -10.10
N SER A 330 0.31 3.80 -9.35
CA SER A 330 0.35 2.94 -8.16
C SER A 330 0.37 1.45 -8.52
N THR A 331 -0.75 0.90 -8.92
CA THR A 331 -0.90 -0.54 -9.19
C THR A 331 -0.07 -0.98 -10.41
N GLY A 332 0.01 -0.12 -11.46
CA GLY A 332 0.72 -0.46 -12.68
C GLY A 332 2.24 -0.41 -12.54
N LEU A 333 2.78 0.47 -11.73
CA LEU A 333 4.21 0.69 -11.61
C LEU A 333 4.71 0.59 -10.16
N GLY A 334 4.09 1.29 -9.24
CA GLY A 334 4.53 1.35 -7.84
C GLY A 334 4.54 -0.02 -7.16
N THR A 335 3.47 -0.80 -7.28
CA THR A 335 3.38 -2.13 -6.67
C THR A 335 4.45 -3.10 -7.21
N PRO A 336 4.67 -3.24 -8.54
CA PRO A 336 5.77 -4.05 -9.06
C PRO A 336 7.15 -3.60 -8.59
N VAL A 337 7.42 -2.29 -8.57
CA VAL A 337 8.70 -1.75 -8.07
C VAL A 337 8.87 -2.07 -6.59
N ALA A 338 7.82 -1.94 -5.78
CA ALA A 338 7.86 -2.29 -4.36
C ALA A 338 8.19 -3.78 -4.15
N ILE A 339 7.55 -4.69 -4.90
CA ILE A 339 7.85 -6.12 -4.82
C ILE A 339 9.31 -6.40 -5.24
N LEU A 340 9.79 -5.79 -6.32
CA LEU A 340 11.17 -5.95 -6.79
C LEU A 340 12.19 -5.31 -5.83
N SER A 341 11.77 -4.41 -4.94
CA SER A 341 12.64 -3.81 -3.92
C SER A 341 12.76 -4.61 -2.62
N ILE A 342 12.01 -5.71 -2.44
CA ILE A 342 12.10 -6.56 -1.25
C ILE A 342 13.56 -6.98 -0.96
N PRO A 343 14.33 -7.49 -1.95
CA PRO A 343 15.73 -7.86 -1.72
C PRO A 343 16.62 -6.70 -1.27
N LEU A 344 16.33 -5.47 -1.72
CA LEU A 344 17.07 -4.28 -1.29
C LEU A 344 16.88 -4.05 0.21
N PHE A 345 15.64 -4.09 0.71
CA PHE A 345 15.37 -3.85 2.13
C PHE A 345 15.87 -4.99 3.01
N MET A 346 15.88 -6.23 2.52
CA MET A 346 16.53 -7.35 3.21
C MET A 346 18.04 -7.12 3.34
N ALA A 347 18.71 -6.77 2.23
CA ALA A 347 20.13 -6.50 2.25
C ALA A 347 20.51 -5.30 3.14
N LEU A 348 19.66 -4.25 3.18
CA LEU A 348 19.85 -3.14 4.10
C LEU A 348 19.67 -3.57 5.55
N ALA A 349 18.65 -4.36 5.87
CA ALA A 349 18.43 -4.83 7.24
C ALA A 349 19.58 -5.76 7.70
N ASP A 350 20.02 -6.67 6.86
CA ASP A 350 21.19 -7.51 7.14
C ASP A 350 22.44 -6.68 7.43
N ALA A 351 22.71 -5.68 6.58
CA ALA A 351 23.89 -4.83 6.71
C ALA A 351 23.88 -3.90 7.95
N PHE A 352 22.70 -3.47 8.43
CA PHE A 352 22.60 -2.50 9.55
C PHE A 352 22.33 -3.14 10.90
N ILE A 353 21.60 -4.25 10.95
CA ILE A 353 21.13 -4.89 12.21
C ILE A 353 21.37 -6.39 12.27
N GLY A 354 21.80 -7.02 11.15
CA GLY A 354 21.88 -8.47 11.02
C GLY A 354 20.49 -9.12 10.91
N LEU A 355 20.30 -10.05 9.96
CA LEU A 355 19.05 -10.80 9.76
C LEU A 355 19.24 -12.27 10.16
#